data_6eafc489a45ee2441146c431ada2d0dd
#
_entry.id   6eafc489a45ee2441146c431ada2d0dd
#
_cell.length_a   1.000
_cell.length_b   1.000
_cell.length_c   1.000
_cell.angle_alpha   90.00
_cell.angle_beta   90.00
_cell.angle_gamma   90.00
#
_symmetry.space_group_name_H-M   'P 1'
#
loop_
_entity.id
_entity.type
_entity.pdbx_description
1 polymer ?
#
loop_
_entity_poly.entity_id
_entity_poly.type
_entity_poly.pdbx_seq_one_letter_code
_entity_poly.pdbx_strand_id
1 'polypeptide(L)'
;MKVLTSNEFLTIRDWHRAVVGGKNMILRRTSALEHLQLFSGYMKEKRIEVYAKALGNHMNINYHIVDTFDCIDYLRIGNVLCTSVNQTVNDMLDDFNNIDEQALVEGLSRFFNINNSFDGLLINPENIEKFNGIKDWAIEYYDEV
;
A
#
# COMPACT_ATOMS: atom_id res chain seq x y z
N MET A 1 -23.82 2.99 -15.93
CA MET A 1 -22.39 2.63 -15.87
C MET A 1 -22.18 1.61 -14.75
N LYS A 2 -21.49 0.52 -15.06
CA LYS A 2 -21.20 -0.51 -14.07
C LYS A 2 -20.06 -0.06 -13.15
N VAL A 3 -20.27 -0.19 -11.83
CA VAL A 3 -19.21 0.05 -10.85
C VAL A 3 -18.38 -1.24 -10.72
N LEU A 4 -17.07 -1.12 -10.95
CA LEU A 4 -16.17 -2.26 -10.83
C LEU A 4 -15.87 -2.52 -9.35
N THR A 5 -16.02 -3.76 -8.90
CA THR A 5 -15.74 -4.19 -7.55
C THR A 5 -14.67 -5.28 -7.56
N SER A 6 -13.96 -5.43 -6.43
CA SER A 6 -12.91 -6.45 -6.31
C SER A 6 -13.45 -7.86 -6.47
N ASN A 7 -14.73 -8.10 -6.18
CA ASN A 7 -15.35 -9.42 -6.25
C ASN A 7 -15.36 -10.02 -7.67
N GLU A 8 -15.19 -9.17 -8.68
CA GLU A 8 -15.25 -9.56 -10.09
C GLU A 8 -13.89 -9.99 -10.67
N PHE A 9 -12.83 -9.89 -9.91
CA PHE A 9 -11.46 -10.11 -10.39
C PHE A 9 -10.80 -11.28 -9.66
N LEU A 10 -9.94 -12.00 -10.39
CA LEU A 10 -9.19 -13.14 -9.83
C LEU A 10 -8.04 -12.71 -8.94
N THR A 11 -7.40 -11.57 -9.25
CA THR A 11 -6.29 -11.06 -8.47
C THR A 11 -6.50 -9.60 -8.12
N ILE A 12 -5.87 -9.18 -7.02
CA ILE A 12 -5.93 -7.78 -6.59
C ILE A 12 -5.26 -6.85 -7.62
N ARG A 13 -4.20 -7.30 -8.27
CA ARG A 13 -3.53 -6.52 -9.32
C ARG A 13 -4.43 -6.32 -10.55
N ASP A 14 -5.21 -7.34 -10.92
CA ASP A 14 -6.17 -7.22 -12.02
C ASP A 14 -7.20 -6.14 -11.74
N TRP A 15 -7.72 -6.10 -10.51
CA TRP A 15 -8.67 -5.09 -10.09
C TRP A 15 -8.03 -3.70 -10.10
N HIS A 16 -6.82 -3.56 -9.54
CA HIS A 16 -6.10 -2.28 -9.58
C HIS A 16 -5.91 -1.79 -11.02
N ARG A 17 -5.49 -2.68 -11.93
CA ARG A 17 -5.29 -2.31 -13.33
C ARG A 17 -6.58 -1.85 -13.99
N ALA A 18 -7.69 -2.52 -13.70
CA ALA A 18 -8.98 -2.16 -14.29
C ALA A 18 -9.50 -0.81 -13.80
N VAL A 19 -9.27 -0.47 -12.53
CA VAL A 19 -9.84 0.73 -11.92
C VAL A 19 -8.93 1.93 -12.05
N VAL A 20 -7.63 1.78 -11.82
CA VAL A 20 -6.69 2.91 -11.80
C VAL A 20 -5.65 2.88 -12.91
N GLY A 21 -5.58 1.83 -13.71
CA GLY A 21 -4.61 1.71 -14.77
C GLY A 21 -4.73 2.82 -15.81
N GLY A 22 -3.60 3.43 -16.18
CA GLY A 22 -3.56 4.53 -17.13
C GLY A 22 -4.09 5.85 -16.61
N LYS A 23 -4.52 5.92 -15.34
CA LYS A 23 -5.08 7.13 -14.74
C LYS A 23 -4.04 7.84 -13.88
N ASN A 24 -4.27 9.13 -13.63
CA ASN A 24 -3.37 9.97 -12.84
C ASN A 24 -3.66 9.82 -11.35
N MET A 25 -3.49 8.60 -10.85
CA MET A 25 -3.68 8.23 -9.45
C MET A 25 -2.58 7.28 -9.03
N ILE A 26 -2.06 7.45 -7.82
CA ILE A 26 -0.98 6.61 -7.28
C ILE A 26 -1.56 5.77 -6.15
N LEU A 27 -1.43 4.45 -6.24
CA LEU A 27 -1.82 3.55 -5.15
C LEU A 27 -0.97 3.88 -3.91
N ARG A 28 -1.59 3.87 -2.74
CA ARG A 28 -0.94 4.17 -1.47
C ARG A 28 -1.36 3.20 -0.38
N ARG A 29 -0.63 3.21 0.72
CA ARG A 29 -0.91 2.43 1.93
C ARG A 29 -1.19 0.95 1.62
N THR A 30 -2.25 0.39 2.16
CA THR A 30 -2.59 -1.03 1.99
C THR A 30 -2.70 -1.43 0.53
N SER A 31 -3.29 -0.59 -0.31
CA SER A 31 -3.39 -0.88 -1.75
C SER A 31 -2.02 -0.94 -2.42
N ALA A 32 -1.08 -0.08 -2.01
CA ALA A 32 0.29 -0.16 -2.50
C ALA A 32 0.97 -1.45 -2.05
N LEU A 33 0.83 -1.83 -0.78
CA LEU A 33 1.39 -3.10 -0.29
C LEU A 33 0.86 -4.29 -1.09
N GLU A 34 -0.43 -4.29 -1.38
CA GLU A 34 -1.05 -5.35 -2.17
C GLU A 34 -0.49 -5.39 -3.59
N HIS A 35 -0.35 -4.23 -4.22
CA HIS A 35 0.17 -4.16 -5.60
C HIS A 35 1.65 -4.52 -5.66
N LEU A 36 2.42 -4.19 -4.62
CA LEU A 36 3.82 -4.57 -4.48
C LEU A 36 3.99 -6.04 -4.08
N GLN A 37 2.90 -6.76 -3.87
CA GLN A 37 2.89 -8.18 -3.44
C GLN A 37 3.51 -8.41 -2.06
N LEU A 38 3.41 -7.40 -1.20
CA LEU A 38 3.86 -7.49 0.20
C LEU A 38 2.71 -7.80 1.15
N PHE A 39 1.47 -7.73 0.69
CA PHE A 39 0.30 -8.06 1.49
C PHE A 39 -0.74 -8.76 0.63
N SER A 40 -1.37 -9.79 1.19
CA SER A 40 -2.47 -10.52 0.56
C SER A 40 -3.66 -10.49 1.49
N GLY A 41 -4.60 -9.58 1.25
CA GLY A 41 -5.84 -9.54 2.00
C GLY A 41 -6.95 -10.31 1.28
N TYR A 42 -8.17 -10.13 1.75
CA TYR A 42 -9.35 -10.70 1.11
C TYR A 42 -9.71 -9.88 -0.12
N MET A 43 -10.19 -10.54 -1.16
CA MET A 43 -10.67 -9.85 -2.36
C MET A 43 -12.07 -9.24 -2.19
N LYS A 44 -12.84 -9.72 -1.24
CA LYS A 44 -14.23 -9.31 -1.08
C LYS A 44 -14.34 -7.89 -0.53
N GLU A 45 -15.10 -7.06 -1.24
CA GLU A 45 -15.46 -5.70 -0.81
C GLU A 45 -14.26 -4.79 -0.51
N LYS A 46 -13.16 -4.99 -1.23
CA LYS A 46 -11.97 -4.16 -1.07
C LYS A 46 -12.19 -2.75 -1.61
N ARG A 47 -11.54 -1.80 -0.94
CA ARG A 47 -11.43 -0.43 -1.41
C ARG A 47 -10.00 -0.17 -1.85
N ILE A 48 -9.85 0.77 -2.78
CA ILE A 48 -8.54 1.19 -3.30
C ILE A 48 -8.19 2.54 -2.67
N GLU A 49 -6.98 2.66 -2.13
CA GLU A 49 -6.48 3.92 -1.58
C GLU A 49 -5.51 4.55 -2.57
N VAL A 50 -5.74 5.82 -2.91
CA VAL A 50 -4.92 6.53 -3.90
C VAL A 50 -4.56 7.94 -3.45
N TYR A 51 -3.41 8.43 -3.93
CA TYR A 51 -3.15 9.85 -4.07
C TYR A 51 -3.73 10.31 -5.39
N ALA A 52 -4.44 11.43 -5.38
CA ALA A 52 -5.01 12.03 -6.59
C ALA A 52 -4.97 13.55 -6.49
N LYS A 53 -5.00 14.23 -7.63
CA LYS A 53 -5.02 15.71 -7.65
C LYS A 53 -6.42 16.27 -7.61
N ALA A 54 -7.42 15.44 -7.88
CA ALA A 54 -8.83 15.84 -7.84
C ALA A 54 -9.68 14.64 -7.42
N LEU A 55 -10.80 14.92 -6.79
CA LEU A 55 -11.77 13.88 -6.45
C LEU A 55 -12.37 13.28 -7.71
N GLY A 56 -12.44 11.95 -7.73
CA GLY A 56 -13.23 11.21 -8.70
C GLY A 56 -14.56 10.80 -8.07
N ASN A 57 -15.30 9.99 -8.79
CA ASN A 57 -16.61 9.53 -8.36
C ASN A 57 -16.74 8.03 -8.26
N HIS A 58 -15.62 7.30 -8.25
CA HIS A 58 -15.66 5.84 -8.09
C HIS A 58 -15.91 5.49 -6.62
N MET A 59 -16.97 4.74 -6.36
CA MET A 59 -17.41 4.44 -4.99
C MET A 59 -16.41 3.63 -4.19
N ASN A 60 -15.58 2.83 -4.83
CA ASN A 60 -14.64 1.93 -4.17
C ASN A 60 -13.24 2.51 -4.06
N ILE A 61 -13.08 3.80 -4.29
CA ILE A 61 -11.79 4.49 -4.16
C ILE A 61 -11.85 5.49 -3.01
N ASN A 62 -10.85 5.43 -2.12
CA ASN A 62 -10.60 6.44 -1.12
C ASN A 62 -9.52 7.38 -1.65
N TYR A 63 -9.91 8.61 -1.92
CA TYR A 63 -9.03 9.61 -2.52
C TYR A 63 -8.33 10.43 -1.44
N HIS A 64 -7.01 10.47 -1.47
CA HIS A 64 -6.22 11.40 -0.69
C HIS A 64 -5.71 12.48 -1.63
N ILE A 65 -6.28 13.69 -1.50
CA ILE A 65 -6.04 14.77 -2.46
C ILE A 65 -4.74 15.48 -2.13
N VAL A 66 -3.90 15.65 -3.15
CA VAL A 66 -2.64 16.40 -3.07
C VAL A 66 -2.57 17.37 -4.25
N ASP A 67 -1.81 18.45 -4.08
CA ASP A 67 -1.66 19.45 -5.15
C ASP A 67 -0.75 18.92 -6.26
N THR A 68 0.26 18.15 -5.91
CA THR A 68 1.27 17.63 -6.84
C THR A 68 1.79 16.29 -6.34
N PHE A 69 2.36 15.50 -7.24
CA PHE A 69 3.03 14.24 -6.89
C PHE A 69 4.54 14.40 -6.69
N ASP A 70 5.06 15.62 -6.74
CA ASP A 70 6.50 15.89 -6.72
C ASP A 70 7.22 15.37 -5.47
N CYS A 71 6.53 15.35 -4.32
CA CYS A 71 7.10 14.90 -3.05
C CYS A 71 6.79 13.43 -2.74
N ILE A 72 6.17 12.71 -3.67
CA ILE A 72 5.79 11.32 -3.47
C ILE A 72 6.77 10.43 -4.24
N ASP A 73 7.38 9.48 -3.54
CA ASP A 73 8.24 8.48 -4.19
C ASP A 73 7.36 7.35 -4.71
N TYR A 74 7.24 7.24 -6.02
CA TYR A 74 6.39 6.23 -6.64
C TYR A 74 7.05 5.67 -7.89
N LEU A 75 6.53 4.52 -8.33
CA LEU A 75 7.01 3.82 -9.52
C LEU A 75 5.81 3.38 -10.36
N ARG A 76 6.10 3.06 -11.61
CA ARG A 76 5.10 2.51 -12.54
C ARG A 76 5.29 1.01 -12.64
N ILE A 77 4.24 0.24 -12.38
CA ILE A 77 4.22 -1.21 -12.57
C ILE A 77 3.17 -1.47 -13.65
N GLY A 78 3.61 -1.80 -14.86
CA GLY A 78 2.72 -1.86 -16.01
C GLY A 78 2.11 -0.48 -16.27
N ASN A 79 0.79 -0.38 -16.21
CA ASN A 79 0.07 0.88 -16.38
C ASN A 79 -0.44 1.47 -15.05
N VAL A 80 0.02 0.95 -13.92
CA VAL A 80 -0.42 1.38 -12.58
C VAL A 80 0.71 2.13 -11.89
N LEU A 81 0.40 3.29 -11.31
CA LEU A 81 1.32 4.05 -10.48
C LEU A 81 1.14 3.58 -9.02
N CYS A 82 2.24 3.36 -8.32
CA CYS A 82 2.24 2.80 -6.98
C CYS A 82 3.35 3.42 -6.15
N THR A 83 3.07 3.80 -4.90
CA THR A 83 4.13 4.29 -4.01
C THR A 83 5.20 3.21 -3.83
N SER A 84 6.46 3.64 -3.70
CA SER A 84 7.56 2.75 -3.38
C SER A 84 7.36 2.10 -2.01
N VAL A 85 8.12 1.06 -1.70
CA VAL A 85 8.07 0.44 -0.37
C VAL A 85 8.37 1.47 0.71
N ASN A 86 9.40 2.28 0.51
CA ASN A 86 9.78 3.31 1.49
C ASN A 86 8.66 4.33 1.71
N GLN A 87 8.08 4.84 0.64
CA GLN A 87 6.97 5.78 0.73
C GLN A 87 5.76 5.13 1.40
N THR A 88 5.43 3.90 1.00
CA THR A 88 4.28 3.17 1.55
C THR A 88 4.40 2.98 3.06
N VAL A 89 5.54 2.49 3.52
CA VAL A 89 5.76 2.22 4.95
C VAL A 89 5.73 3.52 5.75
N ASN A 90 6.40 4.57 5.28
CA ASN A 90 6.40 5.84 5.99
C ASN A 90 5.01 6.49 6.02
N ASP A 91 4.25 6.41 4.93
CA ASP A 91 2.86 6.91 4.90
C ASP A 91 2.01 6.20 5.96
N MET A 92 2.17 4.89 6.11
CA MET A 92 1.41 4.14 7.10
C MET A 92 1.86 4.46 8.54
N LEU A 93 3.15 4.63 8.76
CA LEU A 93 3.67 5.03 10.07
C LEU A 93 3.26 6.46 10.44
N ASP A 94 3.17 7.36 9.46
CA ASP A 94 2.73 8.75 9.69
C ASP A 94 1.30 8.82 10.24
N ASP A 95 0.47 7.85 9.93
CA ASP A 95 -0.94 7.82 10.35
C ASP A 95 -1.28 6.48 11.03
N PHE A 96 -0.39 6.04 11.90
CA PHE A 96 -0.37 4.69 12.45
C PHE A 96 -1.67 4.29 13.15
N ASN A 97 -2.38 5.24 13.76
CA ASN A 97 -3.61 4.95 14.48
C ASN A 97 -4.82 4.72 13.55
N ASN A 98 -4.69 5.03 12.27
CA ASN A 98 -5.78 4.96 11.30
C ASN A 98 -5.52 3.99 10.15
N ILE A 99 -4.51 3.13 10.27
CA ILE A 99 -4.15 2.16 9.23
C ILE A 99 -4.49 0.74 9.66
N ASP A 100 -4.45 -0.17 8.71
CA ASP A 100 -4.47 -1.60 8.98
C ASP A 100 -3.08 -2.03 9.46
N GLU A 101 -2.90 -2.11 10.77
CA GLU A 101 -1.63 -2.47 11.40
C GLU A 101 -1.16 -3.86 10.99
N GLN A 102 -2.09 -4.81 10.87
CA GLN A 102 -1.75 -6.17 10.45
C GLN A 102 -1.22 -6.17 9.02
N ALA A 103 -1.78 -5.38 8.12
CA ALA A 103 -1.28 -5.26 6.76
C ALA A 103 0.15 -4.73 6.74
N LEU A 104 0.44 -3.72 7.56
CA LEU A 104 1.80 -3.18 7.68
C LEU A 104 2.77 -4.23 8.21
N VAL A 105 2.39 -4.94 9.28
CA VAL A 105 3.24 -5.97 9.87
C VAL A 105 3.51 -7.10 8.88
N GLU A 106 2.48 -7.57 8.17
CA GLU A 106 2.65 -8.61 7.15
C GLU A 106 3.54 -8.11 6.01
N GLY A 107 3.35 -6.88 5.57
CA GLY A 107 4.18 -6.28 4.51
C GLY A 107 5.66 -6.20 4.91
N LEU A 108 5.93 -5.74 6.13
CA LEU A 108 7.29 -5.69 6.66
C LEU A 108 7.87 -7.10 6.82
N SER A 109 7.07 -8.05 7.25
CA SER A 109 7.49 -9.45 7.41
C SER A 109 7.91 -10.04 6.06
N ARG A 110 7.14 -9.82 5.01
CA ARG A 110 7.50 -10.29 3.67
C ARG A 110 8.76 -9.61 3.15
N PHE A 111 8.88 -8.30 3.37
CA PHE A 111 10.09 -7.57 2.99
C PHE A 111 11.32 -8.19 3.66
N PHE A 112 11.24 -8.44 4.96
CA PHE A 112 12.33 -9.06 5.72
C PHE A 112 12.66 -10.46 5.19
N ASN A 113 11.65 -11.28 4.92
CA ASN A 113 11.87 -12.65 4.45
C ASN A 113 12.48 -12.71 3.05
N ILE A 114 12.12 -11.78 2.18
CA ILE A 114 12.68 -11.70 0.82
C ILE A 114 14.13 -11.24 0.85
N ASN A 115 14.46 -10.29 1.72
CA ASN A 115 15.78 -9.64 1.75
C ASN A 115 16.69 -10.13 2.87
N ASN A 116 16.19 -10.94 3.79
CA ASN A 116 16.87 -11.41 5.01
C ASN A 116 17.30 -10.25 5.93
N SER A 117 16.75 -9.06 5.75
CA SER A 117 17.05 -7.87 6.55
C SER A 117 16.07 -6.77 6.19
N PHE A 118 16.12 -5.67 6.95
CA PHE A 118 15.43 -4.43 6.59
C PHE A 118 16.37 -3.44 5.88
N ASP A 119 17.53 -3.90 5.41
CA ASP A 119 18.45 -3.05 4.66
C ASP A 119 17.79 -2.53 3.39
N GLY A 120 17.96 -1.24 3.11
CA GLY A 120 17.30 -0.58 1.99
C GLY A 120 15.94 0.01 2.33
N LEU A 121 15.34 -0.37 3.46
CA LEU A 121 14.12 0.25 3.96
C LEU A 121 14.49 1.51 4.73
N LEU A 122 14.13 2.67 4.18
CA LEU A 122 14.46 3.97 4.76
C LEU A 122 13.28 4.48 5.58
N ILE A 123 13.45 4.52 6.90
CA ILE A 123 12.42 5.01 7.81
C ILE A 123 12.73 6.47 8.16
N ASN A 124 11.74 7.35 7.99
CA ASN A 124 11.90 8.76 8.35
C ASN A 124 12.15 8.88 9.85
N PRO A 125 12.98 9.88 10.28
CA PRO A 125 13.32 10.02 11.69
C PRO A 125 12.12 10.07 12.63
N GLU A 126 11.05 10.73 12.24
CA GLU A 126 9.81 10.83 13.04
C GLU A 126 9.07 9.51 13.19
N ASN A 127 9.41 8.51 12.38
CA ASN A 127 8.73 7.19 12.37
C ASN A 127 9.57 6.08 12.97
N ILE A 128 10.82 6.34 13.34
CA ILE A 128 11.75 5.31 13.83
C ILE A 128 11.22 4.63 15.09
N GLU A 129 10.68 5.39 16.03
CA GLU A 129 10.15 4.84 17.28
C GLU A 129 8.97 3.89 17.02
N LYS A 130 8.05 4.28 16.14
CA LYS A 130 6.91 3.44 15.77
C LYS A 130 7.38 2.18 15.05
N PHE A 131 8.33 2.32 14.13
CA PHE A 131 8.92 1.17 13.42
C PHE A 131 9.56 0.20 14.40
N ASN A 132 10.37 0.70 15.33
CA ASN A 132 11.02 -0.15 16.33
C ASN A 132 10.01 -0.89 17.21
N GLY A 133 8.83 -0.30 17.43
CA GLY A 133 7.77 -0.92 18.20
C GLY A 133 7.09 -2.10 17.53
N ILE A 134 7.19 -2.23 16.21
CA ILE A 134 6.54 -3.31 15.45
C ILE A 134 7.52 -4.23 14.72
N LYS A 135 8.79 -3.86 14.62
CA LYS A 135 9.74 -4.58 13.77
C LYS A 135 9.99 -6.01 14.24
N ASP A 136 10.07 -6.25 15.55
CA ASP A 136 10.28 -7.60 16.07
C ASP A 136 9.07 -8.48 15.79
N TRP A 137 7.86 -7.94 15.92
CA TRP A 137 6.65 -8.64 15.54
C TRP A 137 6.67 -9.00 14.06
N ALA A 138 7.09 -8.07 13.19
CA ALA A 138 7.19 -8.33 11.77
C ALA A 138 8.19 -9.46 11.45
N ILE A 139 9.34 -9.50 12.14
CA ILE A 139 10.34 -10.55 11.95
C ILE A 139 9.76 -11.91 12.35
N GLU A 140 9.01 -11.98 13.44
CA GLU A 140 8.48 -13.21 14.00
C GLU A 140 7.12 -13.61 13.41
N TYR A 141 6.54 -12.81 12.55
CA TYR A 141 5.14 -12.96 12.12
C TYR A 141 4.82 -14.34 11.54
N TYR A 142 5.71 -14.88 10.71
CA TYR A 142 5.48 -16.19 10.11
C TYR A 142 5.93 -17.35 11.02
N ASP A 143 6.75 -17.08 12.02
CA ASP A 143 7.20 -18.11 12.96
C ASP A 143 6.11 -18.49 13.95
N GLU A 144 5.11 -17.63 14.14
CA GLU A 144 3.99 -17.84 15.07
C GLU A 144 2.83 -18.62 14.46
N VAL A 145 2.91 -18.95 13.19
CA VAL A 145 1.80 -19.59 12.45
C VAL A 145 1.98 -21.10 12.35
#